data_00b6deeb0459f80f31652c894d89d708
#
_entry.id   00b6deeb0459f80f31652c894d89d708
#
_cell.length_a   1.000
_cell.length_b   1.000
_cell.length_c   1.000
_cell.angle_alpha   90.00
_cell.angle_beta   90.00
_cell.angle_gamma   90.00
#
_symmetry.space_group_name_H-M   'P 1'
#
loop_
_entity.id
_entity.type
_entity.pdbx_description
1 polymer ?
#
loop_
_entity_poly.entity_id
_entity_poly.type
_entity_poly.pdbx_seq_one_letter_code
_entity_poly.pdbx_strand_id
1 'polypeptide(L)'
;MSAATSTPTRSAWRSTLSGPPSSPEAKRLTNQERLGLLILAGGRSVRMGRDKPGLPFPGPDDDPLVCRIAAAVASVAGPPTIAGPLDYGTGWRRVSDQAGLTGPVAGLIAGLAASPDPLVLVLGADLPFPSPVLARGLSDLAQRHPEAQAVIPERGGRLEPLFAVYRRECLADLLASARQLSRPERGPSLRRTLERLQLRRVVESEWRIWDPVGDSFVNCNTPDELAAAAARVQARPDQGGIR
;
A
#
# COMPACT_ATOMS: atom_id res chain seq x y z
N MET A 1 27.17 4.70 20.21
CA MET A 1 25.92 4.32 20.87
C MET A 1 24.90 4.07 19.77
N SER A 2 24.67 2.79 19.48
CA SER A 2 23.85 2.33 18.36
C SER A 2 22.37 2.43 18.76
N ALA A 3 21.60 3.27 18.07
CA ALA A 3 20.14 3.25 18.17
C ALA A 3 19.64 2.17 17.20
N ALA A 4 19.37 0.98 17.74
CA ALA A 4 18.67 -0.07 17.05
C ALA A 4 17.23 0.43 16.76
N THR A 5 16.90 0.61 15.48
CA THR A 5 15.52 0.82 15.01
C THR A 5 14.78 -0.50 15.20
N SER A 6 14.19 -0.70 16.39
CA SER A 6 13.34 -1.84 16.68
C SER A 6 12.06 -1.75 15.85
N THR A 7 11.81 -2.75 15.02
CA THR A 7 10.52 -2.98 14.37
C THR A 7 9.44 -3.07 15.44
N PRO A 8 8.34 -2.32 15.38
CA PRO A 8 7.32 -2.36 16.41
C PRO A 8 6.66 -3.74 16.44
N THR A 9 6.68 -4.38 17.59
CA THR A 9 6.02 -5.67 17.87
C THR A 9 4.50 -5.51 17.92
N ARG A 10 3.77 -6.62 17.83
CA ARG A 10 2.30 -6.69 17.96
C ARG A 10 1.76 -5.93 19.19
N SER A 11 2.52 -5.86 20.26
CA SER A 11 2.21 -5.09 21.48
C SER A 11 2.35 -3.57 21.27
N ALA A 12 3.27 -3.13 20.42
CA ALA A 12 3.49 -1.71 20.13
C ALA A 12 2.31 -1.09 19.35
N TRP A 13 1.64 -1.85 18.49
CA TRP A 13 0.44 -1.38 17.80
C TRP A 13 -0.76 -1.20 18.72
N ARG A 14 -0.89 -2.01 19.78
CA ARG A 14 -1.96 -1.87 20.76
C ARG A 14 -1.81 -0.60 21.62
N SER A 15 -0.58 -0.17 21.91
CA SER A 15 -0.32 1.02 22.72
C SER A 15 -0.42 2.33 21.92
N THR A 16 -0.23 2.30 20.58
CA THR A 16 -0.37 3.48 19.73
C THR A 16 -1.83 3.79 19.38
N LEU A 17 -2.77 2.85 19.62
CA LEU A 17 -4.19 3.02 19.33
C LEU A 17 -5.01 3.61 20.50
N SER A 18 -4.41 3.87 21.64
CA SER A 18 -5.10 4.42 22.81
C SER A 18 -5.06 5.95 22.81
N GLY A 19 -6.06 6.55 22.18
CA GLY A 19 -6.48 7.95 22.34
C GLY A 19 -6.02 8.90 21.25
N PRO A 20 -6.82 9.93 20.94
CA PRO A 20 -6.40 11.00 20.06
C PRO A 20 -5.24 11.77 20.70
N PRO A 21 -4.22 12.22 19.94
CA PRO A 21 -3.12 13.00 20.46
C PRO A 21 -3.64 14.27 21.14
N SER A 22 -3.32 14.42 22.42
CA SER A 22 -3.83 15.50 23.29
C SER A 22 -3.03 16.80 23.21
N SER A 23 -2.00 16.89 22.33
CA SER A 23 -1.24 18.13 22.20
C SER A 23 -1.80 19.06 21.11
N PRO A 24 -1.82 20.39 21.34
CA PRO A 24 -2.27 21.37 20.34
C PRO A 24 -1.43 21.39 19.06
N GLU A 25 -0.17 20.94 19.12
CA GLU A 25 0.72 20.85 17.94
C GLU A 25 0.37 19.68 17.02
N ALA A 26 -0.07 18.55 17.58
CA ALA A 26 -0.55 17.42 16.77
C ALA A 26 -1.87 17.71 16.02
N LYS A 27 -2.63 18.73 16.46
CA LYS A 27 -3.84 19.19 15.77
C LYS A 27 -3.58 20.14 14.59
N ARG A 28 -2.33 20.59 14.38
CA ARG A 28 -1.96 21.54 13.32
C ARG A 28 -1.37 20.90 12.07
N LEU A 29 -1.20 19.59 12.02
CA LEU A 29 -1.07 18.91 10.72
C LEU A 29 -2.44 19.05 10.06
N THR A 30 -2.54 19.99 9.13
CA THR A 30 -3.77 20.23 8.37
C THR A 30 -4.19 18.90 7.73
N ASN A 31 -5.46 18.70 7.55
CA ASN A 31 -6.04 17.49 6.94
C ASN A 31 -5.46 17.18 5.54
N GLN A 32 -4.69 18.13 4.98
CA GLN A 32 -3.95 18.05 3.70
C GLN A 32 -2.64 17.24 3.77
N GLU A 33 -2.08 16.99 4.94
CA GLU A 33 -0.78 16.34 5.10
C GLU A 33 -0.87 14.86 5.49
N ARG A 34 -2.07 14.35 5.80
CA ARG A 34 -2.25 12.96 6.21
C ARG A 34 -2.31 12.06 4.99
N LEU A 35 -1.39 11.08 4.95
CA LEU A 35 -1.41 9.99 3.98
C LEU A 35 -2.10 8.79 4.60
N GLY A 36 -3.27 8.43 4.07
CA GLY A 36 -3.95 7.17 4.42
C GLY A 36 -3.22 5.98 3.84
N LEU A 37 -3.45 4.80 4.39
CA LEU A 37 -2.91 3.54 3.87
C LEU A 37 -4.04 2.58 3.53
N LEU A 38 -4.02 2.05 2.32
CA LEU A 38 -4.90 0.99 1.86
C LEU A 38 -4.05 -0.21 1.40
N ILE A 39 -4.28 -1.37 2.01
CA ILE A 39 -3.65 -2.62 1.57
C ILE A 39 -4.71 -3.47 0.88
N LEU A 40 -4.46 -3.81 -0.40
CA LEU A 40 -5.32 -4.68 -1.19
C LEU A 40 -4.93 -6.14 -0.92
N ALA A 41 -5.68 -6.78 -0.03
CA ALA A 41 -5.48 -8.17 0.39
C ALA A 41 -6.52 -9.13 -0.21
N GLY A 42 -7.29 -8.66 -1.20
CA GLY A 42 -8.24 -9.44 -1.97
C GLY A 42 -7.68 -9.85 -3.32
N GLY A 43 -8.16 -10.97 -3.84
CA GLY A 43 -7.80 -11.45 -5.16
C GLY A 43 -7.83 -12.98 -5.24
N ARG A 44 -7.64 -13.54 -6.45
CA ARG A 44 -7.68 -14.98 -6.73
C ARG A 44 -6.57 -15.81 -6.05
N SER A 45 -5.86 -15.29 -5.05
CA SER A 45 -4.91 -16.03 -4.20
C SER A 45 -5.55 -17.21 -3.46
N VAL A 46 -6.87 -17.24 -3.38
CA VAL A 46 -7.67 -18.42 -2.95
C VAL A 46 -7.38 -19.68 -3.80
N ARG A 47 -6.82 -19.54 -5.02
CA ARG A 47 -6.48 -20.69 -5.88
C ARG A 47 -5.36 -21.57 -5.35
N MET A 48 -4.59 -21.14 -4.36
CA MET A 48 -3.51 -21.90 -3.75
C MET A 48 -3.85 -22.47 -2.37
N GLY A 49 -5.14 -22.40 -1.95
CA GLY A 49 -5.62 -23.03 -0.72
C GLY A 49 -5.12 -22.40 0.57
N ARG A 50 -4.37 -21.28 0.52
CA ARG A 50 -3.88 -20.55 1.69
C ARG A 50 -4.01 -19.05 1.50
N ASP A 51 -4.38 -18.36 2.58
CA ASP A 51 -4.43 -16.90 2.64
C ASP A 51 -3.01 -16.32 2.69
N LYS A 52 -2.55 -15.82 1.55
CA LYS A 52 -1.19 -15.28 1.41
C LYS A 52 -0.91 -14.05 2.31
N PRO A 53 -1.78 -13.05 2.43
CA PRO A 53 -1.56 -11.91 3.32
C PRO A 53 -1.41 -12.29 4.80
N GLY A 54 -2.01 -13.42 5.20
CA GLY A 54 -1.90 -13.98 6.55
C GLY A 54 -0.73 -14.92 6.76
N LEU A 55 0.05 -15.23 5.71
CA LEU A 55 1.26 -16.07 5.88
C LEU A 55 2.28 -15.38 6.76
N PRO A 56 2.95 -16.14 7.67
CA PRO A 56 4.07 -15.61 8.44
C PRO A 56 5.14 -15.07 7.50
N PHE A 57 5.61 -13.86 7.76
CA PHE A 57 6.78 -13.35 7.09
C PHE A 57 8.02 -13.96 7.77
N PRO A 58 9.01 -14.49 7.03
CA PRO A 58 10.23 -15.02 7.62
C PRO A 58 10.97 -13.95 8.43
N GLY A 59 11.04 -14.14 9.74
CA GLY A 59 11.66 -13.19 10.68
C GLY A 59 11.46 -13.64 12.13
N PRO A 60 12.01 -12.89 13.10
CA PRO A 60 11.98 -13.28 14.50
C PRO A 60 10.58 -13.31 15.14
N ASP A 61 9.62 -12.56 14.57
CA ASP A 61 8.30 -12.37 15.18
C ASP A 61 7.18 -13.17 14.48
N ASP A 62 7.46 -13.83 13.33
CA ASP A 62 6.49 -14.57 12.50
C ASP A 62 5.17 -13.79 12.25
N ASP A 63 5.26 -12.47 12.19
CA ASP A 63 4.11 -11.62 11.95
C ASP A 63 3.51 -11.86 10.55
N PRO A 64 2.18 -11.75 10.38
CA PRO A 64 1.56 -11.82 9.06
C PRO A 64 2.19 -10.84 8.07
N LEU A 65 2.32 -11.24 6.80
CA LEU A 65 2.89 -10.40 5.74
C LEU A 65 2.24 -9.00 5.69
N VAL A 66 0.93 -8.94 5.89
CA VAL A 66 0.19 -7.66 5.90
C VAL A 66 0.66 -6.73 7.02
N CYS A 67 1.07 -7.28 8.18
CA CYS A 67 1.63 -6.51 9.29
C CYS A 67 3.02 -5.96 8.92
N ARG A 68 3.83 -6.78 8.28
CA ARG A 68 5.15 -6.39 7.76
C ARG A 68 5.04 -5.22 6.76
N ILE A 69 4.11 -5.32 5.81
CA ILE A 69 3.87 -4.27 4.81
C ILE A 69 3.47 -2.96 5.50
N ALA A 70 2.53 -3.00 6.43
CA ALA A 70 2.09 -1.82 7.17
C ALA A 70 3.22 -1.20 7.99
N ALA A 71 4.01 -2.02 8.70
CA ALA A 71 5.14 -1.58 9.50
C ALA A 71 6.21 -0.86 8.68
N ALA A 72 6.48 -1.35 7.46
CA ALA A 72 7.49 -0.77 6.58
C ALA A 72 7.19 0.69 6.19
N VAL A 73 5.93 1.10 6.12
CA VAL A 73 5.52 2.47 5.74
C VAL A 73 4.90 3.27 6.89
N ALA A 74 4.96 2.77 8.13
CA ALA A 74 4.35 3.40 9.30
C ALA A 74 4.91 4.80 9.62
N SER A 75 6.12 5.12 9.15
CA SER A 75 6.73 6.44 9.30
C SER A 75 6.15 7.51 8.36
N VAL A 76 5.35 7.11 7.36
CA VAL A 76 4.83 8.00 6.30
C VAL A 76 3.33 7.93 6.14
N ALA A 77 2.68 6.85 6.53
CA ALA A 77 1.24 6.64 6.38
C ALA A 77 0.61 6.19 7.71
N GLY A 78 -0.69 6.48 7.85
CA GLY A 78 -1.47 6.08 9.01
C GLY A 78 -1.76 4.58 9.08
N PRO A 79 -2.53 4.14 10.09
CA PRO A 79 -2.97 2.75 10.21
C PRO A 79 -3.71 2.31 8.94
N PRO A 80 -3.49 1.06 8.45
CA PRO A 80 -4.06 0.63 7.21
C PRO A 80 -5.58 0.37 7.28
N THR A 81 -6.24 0.64 6.16
CA THR A 81 -7.50 -0.01 5.80
C THR A 81 -7.17 -1.24 4.96
N ILE A 82 -7.77 -2.37 5.28
CA ILE A 82 -7.56 -3.62 4.54
C ILE A 82 -8.76 -3.88 3.64
N ALA A 83 -8.53 -3.94 2.33
CA ALA A 83 -9.54 -4.41 1.39
C ALA A 83 -9.33 -5.91 1.15
N GLY A 84 -10.21 -6.72 1.73
CA GLY A 84 -10.09 -8.18 1.66
C GLY A 84 -11.02 -8.91 2.63
N PRO A 85 -11.18 -10.25 2.43
CA PRO A 85 -12.18 -11.02 3.15
C PRO A 85 -11.78 -11.34 4.59
N LEU A 86 -10.48 -11.35 4.93
CA LEU A 86 -9.99 -11.90 6.17
C LEU A 86 -9.62 -10.82 7.20
N ASP A 87 -9.81 -11.17 8.47
CA ASP A 87 -9.31 -10.41 9.62
C ASP A 87 -7.97 -11.01 10.07
N TYR A 88 -6.96 -10.19 10.13
CA TYR A 88 -5.61 -10.60 10.55
C TYR A 88 -5.37 -10.39 12.07
N GLY A 89 -6.44 -10.16 12.83
CA GLY A 89 -6.38 -9.96 14.29
C GLY A 89 -5.67 -8.65 14.70
N THR A 90 -5.63 -7.68 13.81
CA THR A 90 -4.91 -6.41 14.02
C THR A 90 -5.78 -5.30 14.59
N GLY A 91 -7.11 -5.44 14.52
CA GLY A 91 -8.06 -4.38 14.86
C GLY A 91 -8.13 -3.26 13.81
N TRP A 92 -7.48 -3.40 12.66
CA TRP A 92 -7.53 -2.43 11.60
C TRP A 92 -8.89 -2.39 10.90
N ARG A 93 -9.20 -1.25 10.27
CA ARG A 93 -10.40 -1.12 9.46
C ARG A 93 -10.34 -2.12 8.30
N ARG A 94 -11.45 -2.81 8.09
CA ARG A 94 -11.61 -3.74 6.97
C ARG A 94 -12.78 -3.30 6.09
N VAL A 95 -12.61 -3.47 4.78
CA VAL A 95 -13.65 -3.21 3.79
C VAL A 95 -13.80 -4.41 2.86
N SER A 96 -15.02 -4.71 2.50
CA SER A 96 -15.34 -5.68 1.46
C SER A 96 -15.26 -5.02 0.09
N ASP A 97 -15.07 -5.83 -0.96
CA ASP A 97 -15.07 -5.35 -2.34
C ASP A 97 -16.34 -4.55 -2.67
N GLN A 98 -16.20 -3.54 -3.52
CA GLN A 98 -17.31 -2.75 -4.01
C GLN A 98 -18.35 -3.65 -4.69
N ALA A 99 -19.61 -3.55 -4.25
CA ALA A 99 -20.71 -4.35 -4.77
C ALA A 99 -20.83 -4.24 -6.32
N GLY A 100 -21.00 -5.39 -6.97
CA GLY A 100 -21.09 -5.48 -8.42
C GLY A 100 -19.77 -5.35 -9.18
N LEU A 101 -18.65 -5.26 -8.49
CA LEU A 101 -17.31 -5.27 -9.05
C LEU A 101 -16.48 -6.42 -8.45
N THR A 102 -15.43 -6.82 -9.17
CA THR A 102 -14.51 -7.88 -8.73
C THR A 102 -13.06 -7.50 -9.03
N GLY A 103 -12.13 -8.13 -8.30
CA GLY A 103 -10.69 -7.94 -8.47
C GLY A 103 -10.16 -6.65 -7.84
N PRO A 104 -8.89 -6.26 -8.14
CA PRO A 104 -8.22 -5.16 -7.46
C PRO A 104 -8.95 -3.82 -7.52
N VAL A 105 -9.71 -3.57 -8.59
CA VAL A 105 -10.51 -2.34 -8.75
C VAL A 105 -11.61 -2.25 -7.70
N ALA A 106 -12.26 -3.37 -7.37
CA ALA A 106 -13.33 -3.39 -6.38
C ALA A 106 -12.79 -3.03 -4.98
N GLY A 107 -11.67 -3.62 -4.59
CA GLY A 107 -10.99 -3.31 -3.33
C GLY A 107 -10.46 -1.87 -3.28
N LEU A 108 -9.89 -1.38 -4.38
CA LEU A 108 -9.42 0.01 -4.48
C LEU A 108 -10.56 1.01 -4.25
N ILE A 109 -11.68 0.85 -4.94
CA ILE A 109 -12.86 1.72 -4.82
C ILE A 109 -13.41 1.67 -3.39
N ALA A 110 -13.58 0.48 -2.83
CA ALA A 110 -14.08 0.31 -1.46
C ALA A 110 -13.15 0.95 -0.42
N GLY A 111 -11.84 0.78 -0.58
CA GLY A 111 -10.84 1.35 0.31
C GLY A 111 -10.78 2.87 0.24
N LEU A 112 -10.80 3.44 -0.95
CA LEU A 112 -10.85 4.91 -1.14
C LEU A 112 -12.13 5.51 -0.57
N ALA A 113 -13.27 4.84 -0.74
CA ALA A 113 -14.56 5.29 -0.17
C ALA A 113 -14.53 5.30 1.36
N ALA A 114 -13.85 4.37 1.98
CA ALA A 114 -13.74 4.25 3.44
C ALA A 114 -12.65 5.14 4.05
N SER A 115 -11.71 5.64 3.26
CA SER A 115 -10.61 6.46 3.76
C SER A 115 -11.09 7.85 4.18
N PRO A 116 -10.70 8.35 5.36
CA PRO A 116 -10.93 9.74 5.75
C PRO A 116 -9.90 10.69 5.13
N ASP A 117 -8.78 10.16 4.66
CA ASP A 117 -7.63 10.95 4.21
C ASP A 117 -7.75 11.34 2.74
N PRO A 118 -7.34 12.56 2.35
CA PRO A 118 -7.44 13.04 0.96
C PRO A 118 -6.48 12.34 -0.01
N LEU A 119 -5.31 11.94 0.48
CA LEU A 119 -4.32 11.15 -0.23
C LEU A 119 -4.22 9.77 0.40
N VAL A 120 -4.18 8.73 -0.42
CA VAL A 120 -4.14 7.34 0.03
C VAL A 120 -3.02 6.59 -0.68
N LEU A 121 -2.03 6.11 0.08
CA LEU A 121 -1.06 5.14 -0.40
C LEU A 121 -1.75 3.78 -0.55
N VAL A 122 -1.70 3.22 -1.73
CA VAL A 122 -2.26 1.91 -2.04
C VAL A 122 -1.13 0.91 -2.24
N LEU A 123 -1.16 -0.18 -1.48
CA LEU A 123 -0.18 -1.27 -1.56
C LEU A 123 -0.87 -2.60 -1.86
N GLY A 124 -0.25 -3.41 -2.71
CA GLY A 124 -0.62 -4.82 -2.86
C GLY A 124 -0.11 -5.64 -1.68
N ALA A 125 -0.92 -6.57 -1.19
CA ALA A 125 -0.50 -7.50 -0.14
C ALA A 125 0.53 -8.55 -0.61
N ASP A 126 0.98 -8.46 -1.84
CA ASP A 126 2.02 -9.28 -2.46
C ASP A 126 3.35 -8.55 -2.63
N LEU A 127 3.47 -7.32 -2.12
CA LEU A 127 4.67 -6.47 -2.15
C LEU A 127 5.32 -6.43 -0.75
N PRO A 128 6.20 -7.40 -0.41
CA PRO A 128 6.70 -7.57 0.97
C PRO A 128 7.68 -6.49 1.43
N PHE A 129 8.25 -5.68 0.51
CA PHE A 129 9.33 -4.73 0.80
C PHE A 129 9.02 -3.30 0.37
N PRO A 130 7.89 -2.70 0.78
CA PRO A 130 7.59 -1.34 0.38
C PRO A 130 8.58 -0.36 1.02
N SER A 131 9.16 0.50 0.19
CA SER A 131 10.07 1.57 0.63
C SER A 131 9.28 2.75 1.19
N PRO A 132 9.52 3.17 2.45
CA PRO A 132 8.92 4.40 2.98
C PRO A 132 9.43 5.65 2.27
N VAL A 133 10.67 5.63 1.74
CA VAL A 133 11.24 6.74 0.98
C VAL A 133 10.51 6.92 -0.35
N LEU A 134 10.23 5.81 -1.07
CA LEU A 134 9.42 5.86 -2.29
C LEU A 134 8.00 6.34 -1.98
N ALA A 135 7.37 5.81 -0.93
CA ALA A 135 6.02 6.22 -0.52
C ALA A 135 5.94 7.72 -0.23
N ARG A 136 6.93 8.28 0.47
CA ARG A 136 7.05 9.72 0.73
C ARG A 136 7.22 10.50 -0.56
N GLY A 137 8.14 10.09 -1.43
CA GLY A 137 8.38 10.75 -2.72
C GLY A 137 7.12 10.82 -3.58
N LEU A 138 6.33 9.74 -3.64
CA LEU A 138 5.06 9.73 -4.36
C LEU A 138 4.02 10.66 -3.71
N SER A 139 3.96 10.71 -2.37
CA SER A 139 3.08 11.61 -1.64
C SER A 139 3.44 13.07 -1.91
N ASP A 140 4.73 13.42 -1.89
CA ASP A 140 5.21 14.77 -2.17
C ASP A 140 4.91 15.19 -3.62
N LEU A 141 5.02 14.25 -4.58
CA LEU A 141 4.59 14.49 -5.96
C LEU A 141 3.08 14.74 -6.03
N ALA A 142 2.26 13.95 -5.32
CA ALA A 142 0.82 14.14 -5.31
C ALA A 142 0.42 15.51 -4.75
N GLN A 143 1.13 16.03 -3.74
CA GLN A 143 0.91 17.38 -3.21
C GLN A 143 1.29 18.46 -4.21
N ARG A 144 2.40 18.28 -4.95
CA ARG A 144 2.88 19.24 -5.96
C ARG A 144 2.09 19.22 -7.27
N HIS A 145 1.34 18.15 -7.52
CA HIS A 145 0.51 17.95 -8.72
C HIS A 145 -0.96 17.77 -8.33
N PRO A 146 -1.64 18.85 -7.87
CA PRO A 146 -3.03 18.77 -7.41
C PRO A 146 -4.01 18.36 -8.53
N GLU A 147 -3.65 18.57 -9.79
CA GLU A 147 -4.41 18.14 -10.97
C GLU A 147 -4.39 16.62 -11.18
N ALA A 148 -3.36 15.93 -10.67
CA ALA A 148 -3.24 14.50 -10.85
C ALA A 148 -4.15 13.73 -9.87
N GLN A 149 -5.01 12.89 -10.40
CA GLN A 149 -5.91 12.02 -9.62
C GLN A 149 -5.18 10.82 -9.02
N ALA A 150 -4.05 10.42 -9.61
CA ALA A 150 -3.16 9.44 -9.03
C ALA A 150 -1.71 9.68 -9.49
N VAL A 151 -0.76 9.37 -8.60
CA VAL A 151 0.68 9.36 -8.85
C VAL A 151 1.15 7.93 -8.82
N ILE A 152 1.59 7.42 -9.99
CA ILE A 152 1.83 6.00 -10.22
C ILE A 152 3.22 5.79 -10.82
N PRO A 153 4.09 4.97 -10.20
CA PRO A 153 5.35 4.55 -10.81
C PRO A 153 5.12 3.76 -12.09
N GLU A 154 6.04 3.97 -13.04
CA GLU A 154 6.09 3.22 -14.28
C GLU A 154 7.42 2.46 -14.34
N ARG A 155 7.36 1.14 -14.52
CA ARG A 155 8.50 0.24 -14.60
C ARG A 155 8.43 -0.60 -15.88
N GLY A 156 9.46 -0.53 -16.72
CA GLY A 156 9.48 -1.24 -18.00
C GLY A 156 8.27 -0.89 -18.89
N GLY A 157 7.82 0.36 -18.89
CA GLY A 157 6.64 0.81 -19.64
C GLY A 157 5.29 0.35 -19.08
N ARG A 158 5.26 -0.18 -17.84
CA ARG A 158 4.05 -0.65 -17.18
C ARG A 158 3.81 0.11 -15.89
N LEU A 159 2.57 0.54 -15.67
CA LEU A 159 2.17 1.16 -14.41
C LEU A 159 2.20 0.14 -13.28
N GLU A 160 2.63 0.59 -12.09
CA GLU A 160 2.65 -0.16 -10.83
C GLU A 160 1.52 0.37 -9.90
N PRO A 161 0.27 0.10 -10.20
CA PRO A 161 -0.88 0.71 -9.53
C PRO A 161 -1.10 0.20 -8.10
N LEU A 162 -0.42 -0.87 -7.72
CA LEU A 162 -0.47 -1.44 -6.37
C LEU A 162 0.72 -0.99 -5.51
N PHE A 163 1.47 0.00 -5.97
CA PHE A 163 2.35 0.86 -5.18
C PHE A 163 2.19 2.29 -5.72
N ALA A 164 1.14 2.98 -5.31
CA ALA A 164 0.80 4.28 -5.86
C ALA A 164 0.04 5.14 -4.85
N VAL A 165 0.05 6.46 -5.05
CA VAL A 165 -0.76 7.39 -4.26
C VAL A 165 -1.96 7.84 -5.08
N TYR A 166 -3.14 7.70 -4.51
CA TYR A 166 -4.42 8.10 -5.12
C TYR A 166 -5.03 9.25 -4.35
N ARG A 167 -5.65 10.19 -5.07
CA ARG A 167 -6.56 11.16 -4.45
C ARG A 167 -7.92 10.51 -4.23
N ARG A 168 -8.47 10.67 -3.03
CA ARG A 168 -9.81 10.14 -2.73
C ARG A 168 -10.89 10.68 -3.65
N GLU A 169 -10.72 11.91 -4.13
CA GLU A 169 -11.67 12.56 -5.05
C GLU A 169 -11.78 11.85 -6.42
N CYS A 170 -10.80 11.04 -6.83
CA CYS A 170 -10.89 10.23 -8.07
C CYS A 170 -11.93 9.10 -7.99
N LEU A 171 -12.54 8.89 -6.83
CA LEU A 171 -13.45 7.78 -6.57
C LEU A 171 -14.63 7.73 -7.55
N ALA A 172 -15.22 8.87 -7.88
CA ALA A 172 -16.36 8.93 -8.80
C ALA A 172 -15.96 8.48 -10.22
N ASP A 173 -14.81 8.96 -10.69
CA ASP A 173 -14.28 8.63 -12.04
C ASP A 173 -13.83 7.17 -12.11
N LEU A 174 -13.18 6.67 -11.06
CA LEU A 174 -12.83 5.25 -10.93
C LEU A 174 -14.06 4.36 -10.99
N LEU A 175 -15.11 4.70 -10.25
CA LEU A 175 -16.35 3.93 -10.22
C LEU A 175 -17.06 3.94 -11.57
N ALA A 176 -17.15 5.11 -12.21
CA ALA A 176 -17.76 5.26 -13.53
C ALA A 176 -16.99 4.44 -14.59
N SER A 177 -15.65 4.56 -14.61
CA SER A 177 -14.78 3.81 -15.50
C SER A 177 -14.89 2.30 -15.28
N ALA A 178 -14.87 1.86 -14.01
CA ALA A 178 -14.97 0.45 -13.67
C ALA A 178 -16.29 -0.17 -14.12
N ARG A 179 -17.40 0.53 -13.92
CA ARG A 179 -18.74 0.08 -14.36
C ARG A 179 -18.84 -0.07 -15.87
N GLN A 180 -18.29 0.88 -16.62
CA GLN A 180 -18.28 0.81 -18.11
C GLN A 180 -17.41 -0.32 -18.66
N LEU A 181 -16.33 -0.67 -17.94
CA LEU A 181 -15.39 -1.72 -18.35
C LEU A 181 -15.75 -3.10 -17.79
N SER A 182 -16.69 -3.17 -16.85
CA SER A 182 -17.13 -4.42 -16.24
C SER A 182 -17.83 -5.31 -17.27
N ARG A 183 -17.56 -6.62 -17.22
CA ARG A 183 -18.22 -7.64 -18.01
C ARG A 183 -18.74 -8.73 -17.07
N PRO A 184 -19.83 -9.45 -17.43
CA PRO A 184 -20.46 -10.45 -16.54
C PRO A 184 -19.48 -11.50 -16.00
N GLU A 185 -18.53 -11.92 -16.81
CA GLU A 185 -17.60 -13.00 -16.46
C GLU A 185 -16.22 -12.53 -15.99
N ARG A 186 -15.91 -11.24 -16.13
CA ARG A 186 -14.59 -10.71 -15.83
C ARG A 186 -14.67 -9.29 -15.28
N GLY A 187 -14.16 -9.11 -14.07
CA GLY A 187 -14.04 -7.78 -13.49
C GLY A 187 -13.23 -6.81 -14.36
N PRO A 188 -13.39 -5.51 -14.14
CA PRO A 188 -12.69 -4.48 -14.92
C PRO A 188 -11.18 -4.59 -14.70
N SER A 189 -10.43 -4.38 -15.77
CA SER A 189 -8.97 -4.31 -15.68
C SER A 189 -8.57 -3.03 -14.96
N LEU A 190 -7.80 -3.14 -13.87
CA LEU A 190 -7.30 -1.99 -13.12
C LEU A 190 -6.55 -1.01 -14.05
N ARG A 191 -5.66 -1.51 -14.89
CA ARG A 191 -4.92 -0.69 -15.86
C ARG A 191 -5.86 0.12 -16.75
N ARG A 192 -6.85 -0.53 -17.39
CA ARG A 192 -7.80 0.16 -18.27
C ARG A 192 -8.67 1.16 -17.53
N THR A 193 -9.03 0.85 -16.28
CA THR A 193 -9.78 1.77 -15.42
C THR A 193 -8.99 3.05 -15.16
N LEU A 194 -7.69 2.90 -14.93
CA LEU A 194 -6.79 4.03 -14.65
C LEU A 194 -6.47 4.88 -15.89
N GLU A 195 -6.49 4.32 -17.09
CA GLU A 195 -6.23 5.06 -18.35
C GLU A 195 -7.21 6.26 -18.57
N ARG A 196 -8.32 6.28 -17.82
CA ARG A 196 -9.31 7.37 -17.87
C ARG A 196 -9.11 8.45 -16.81
N LEU A 197 -8.15 8.27 -15.93
CA LEU A 197 -7.80 9.24 -14.91
C LEU A 197 -6.68 10.16 -15.40
N GLN A 198 -6.60 11.35 -14.80
CA GLN A 198 -5.43 12.21 -14.92
C GLN A 198 -4.30 11.63 -14.05
N LEU A 199 -3.32 11.02 -14.70
CA LEU A 199 -2.21 10.35 -14.02
C LEU A 199 -0.93 11.17 -14.08
N ARG A 200 -0.25 11.33 -12.93
CA ARG A 200 1.17 11.66 -12.89
C ARG A 200 1.95 10.34 -12.90
N ARG A 201 2.48 9.97 -14.06
CA ARG A 201 3.37 8.81 -14.18
C ARG A 201 4.76 9.19 -13.69
N VAL A 202 5.36 8.34 -12.86
CA VAL A 202 6.72 8.54 -12.31
C VAL A 202 7.63 7.53 -12.98
N VAL A 203 8.43 7.99 -13.93
CA VAL A 203 9.32 7.13 -14.72
C VAL A 203 10.50 6.60 -13.88
N GLU A 204 11.18 5.56 -14.40
CA GLU A 204 12.25 4.89 -13.65
C GLU A 204 13.36 5.82 -13.19
N SER A 205 13.76 6.80 -13.98
CA SER A 205 14.79 7.78 -13.62
C SER A 205 14.39 8.67 -12.44
N GLU A 206 13.09 8.84 -12.20
CA GLU A 206 12.58 9.60 -11.06
C GLU A 206 12.47 8.73 -9.80
N TRP A 207 11.77 7.60 -9.88
CA TRP A 207 11.52 6.80 -8.68
C TRP A 207 12.76 6.04 -8.18
N ARG A 208 13.75 5.76 -9.03
CA ARG A 208 15.01 5.13 -8.61
C ARG A 208 15.84 5.98 -7.65
N ILE A 209 15.58 7.29 -7.55
CA ILE A 209 16.19 8.15 -6.52
C ILE A 209 15.72 7.70 -5.11
N TRP A 210 14.48 7.19 -5.00
CA TRP A 210 13.86 6.77 -3.75
C TRP A 210 13.93 5.27 -3.48
N ASP A 211 14.03 4.48 -4.53
CA ASP A 211 14.18 3.02 -4.48
C ASP A 211 15.12 2.54 -5.60
N PRO A 212 16.46 2.69 -5.43
CA PRO A 212 17.44 2.43 -6.48
C PRO A 212 17.38 1.01 -7.04
N VAL A 213 17.01 0.05 -6.20
CA VAL A 213 16.97 -1.38 -6.56
C VAL A 213 15.60 -1.80 -7.09
N GLY A 214 14.54 -1.10 -6.69
CA GLY A 214 13.17 -1.43 -7.07
C GLY A 214 12.58 -2.60 -6.29
N ASP A 215 13.03 -2.81 -5.06
CA ASP A 215 12.52 -3.88 -4.19
C ASP A 215 11.04 -3.69 -3.84
N SER A 216 10.57 -2.45 -3.81
CA SER A 216 9.16 -2.14 -3.58
C SER A 216 8.20 -2.76 -4.59
N PHE A 217 8.70 -3.14 -5.77
CA PHE A 217 7.91 -3.73 -6.84
C PHE A 217 8.13 -5.24 -6.99
N VAL A 218 8.85 -5.84 -6.04
CA VAL A 218 9.02 -7.30 -6.02
C VAL A 218 7.72 -7.94 -5.55
N ASN A 219 7.08 -8.64 -6.47
CA ASN A 219 5.85 -9.37 -6.21
C ASN A 219 6.19 -10.82 -5.83
N CYS A 220 5.74 -11.26 -4.67
CA CYS A 220 5.90 -12.63 -4.20
C CYS A 220 4.55 -13.35 -4.25
N ASN A 221 4.38 -14.32 -5.14
CA ASN A 221 3.14 -15.06 -5.33
C ASN A 221 3.08 -16.40 -4.60
N THR A 222 4.24 -16.92 -4.19
CA THR A 222 4.37 -18.19 -3.49
C THR A 222 5.11 -18.02 -2.17
N PRO A 223 4.94 -18.94 -1.19
CA PRO A 223 5.73 -18.95 0.03
C PRO A 223 7.24 -19.02 -0.25
N ASP A 224 7.64 -19.80 -1.26
CA ASP A 224 9.06 -19.97 -1.63
C ASP A 224 9.65 -18.68 -2.19
N GLU A 225 8.89 -17.95 -3.05
CA GLU A 225 9.28 -16.63 -3.53
C GLU A 225 9.42 -15.63 -2.38
N LEU A 226 8.50 -15.70 -1.40
CA LEU A 226 8.56 -14.86 -0.22
C LEU A 226 9.79 -15.17 0.64
N ALA A 227 10.06 -16.44 0.89
CA ALA A 227 11.23 -16.88 1.65
C ALA A 227 12.54 -16.49 0.94
N ALA A 228 12.64 -16.70 -0.37
CA ALA A 228 13.79 -16.30 -1.17
C ALA A 228 14.01 -14.77 -1.16
N ALA A 229 12.94 -14.00 -1.27
CA ALA A 229 13.00 -12.55 -1.21
C ALA A 229 13.43 -12.05 0.17
N ALA A 230 12.93 -12.65 1.26
CA ALA A 230 13.33 -12.34 2.62
C ALA A 230 14.81 -12.63 2.87
N ALA A 231 15.30 -13.82 2.44
CA ALA A 231 16.70 -14.18 2.54
C ALA A 231 17.62 -13.19 1.78
N ARG A 232 17.18 -12.72 0.60
CA ARG A 232 17.92 -11.74 -0.19
C ARG A 232 18.06 -10.39 0.50
N VAL A 233 17.01 -9.95 1.19
CA VAL A 233 17.04 -8.68 1.94
C VAL A 233 17.91 -8.81 3.19
N GLN A 234 17.81 -9.93 3.92
CA GLN A 234 18.64 -10.20 5.10
C GLN A 234 20.14 -10.33 4.77
N ALA A 235 20.47 -10.85 3.58
CA ALA A 235 21.85 -10.99 3.11
C ALA A 235 22.49 -9.67 2.66
N ARG A 236 21.74 -8.57 2.54
CA ARG A 236 22.31 -7.25 2.25
C ARG A 236 22.95 -6.70 3.52
N PRO A 237 24.29 -6.46 3.51
CA PRO A 237 24.90 -5.76 4.63
C PRO A 237 24.22 -4.39 4.74
N ASP A 238 23.94 -4.02 5.99
CA ASP A 238 23.35 -2.75 6.38
C ASP A 238 24.05 -1.63 5.63
N GLN A 239 23.47 -1.13 4.54
CA GLN A 239 23.98 0.04 3.86
C GLN A 239 23.63 1.22 4.75
N GLY A 240 24.54 1.39 5.68
CA GLY A 240 24.55 2.30 6.79
C GLY A 240 23.87 3.62 6.50
N GLY A 241 23.15 4.07 7.52
CA GLY A 241 22.53 5.36 7.57
C GLY A 241 23.39 6.43 6.95
N ILE A 242 22.77 7.17 6.06
CA ILE A 242 23.27 8.45 5.59
C ILE A 242 23.43 9.32 6.84
N ARG A 243 24.68 9.68 7.14
CA ARG A 243 25.07 10.65 8.15
C ARG A 243 24.51 12.03 7.82
#